data_262c52fe41952e77f6dde0d81f102c5c
#
_entry.id   262c52fe41952e77f6dde0d81f102c5c
#
_cell.length_a   1.000
_cell.length_b   1.000
_cell.length_c   1.000
_cell.angle_alpha   90.00
_cell.angle_beta   90.00
_cell.angle_gamma   90.00
#
_symmetry.space_group_name_H-M   'P 1'
#
loop_
_entity.id
_entity.type
_entity.pdbx_description
1 polymer ?
#
loop_
_entity_poly.entity_id
_entity_poly.type
_entity_poly.pdbx_seq_one_letter_code
_entity_poly.pdbx_strand_id
1 'polypeptide(L)'
;MKQFIVVFVIITLASCKAQNVVTEQFAQDEDIVLIDKDDFSGILEYDNMVVKDSKSLKRFYSQINKTRKPGLPVPIVDFSENMVIIICMGEQKGKLLPVLFKTEESDSEITFALKMVESQENETLSEIISHPFYVFKTPVTHKSVIFNKSMH
;
A
#
# COMPACT_ATOMS: atom_id res chain seq x y z
N MET A 1 -68.11 -6.25 30.87
CA MET A 1 -67.67 -5.83 29.58
C MET A 1 -66.33 -5.15 29.80
N LYS A 2 -65.18 -5.88 29.59
CA LYS A 2 -63.84 -5.37 29.78
C LYS A 2 -63.17 -5.34 28.41
N GLN A 3 -62.99 -4.13 27.89
CA GLN A 3 -62.29 -3.93 26.63
C GLN A 3 -60.80 -4.10 26.90
N PHE A 4 -60.19 -5.09 26.28
CA PHE A 4 -58.76 -5.24 26.24
C PHE A 4 -58.22 -4.36 25.10
N ILE A 5 -57.62 -3.25 25.44
CA ILE A 5 -56.86 -2.43 24.52
C ILE A 5 -55.47 -3.08 24.34
N VAL A 6 -55.32 -3.77 23.23
CA VAL A 6 -54.00 -4.28 22.83
C VAL A 6 -53.24 -3.14 22.19
N VAL A 7 -52.32 -2.56 22.95
CA VAL A 7 -51.39 -1.58 22.43
C VAL A 7 -50.33 -2.32 21.63
N PHE A 8 -50.44 -2.25 20.32
CA PHE A 8 -49.47 -2.81 19.38
C PHE A 8 -48.30 -1.82 19.28
N VAL A 9 -47.25 -2.05 20.07
CA VAL A 9 -46.01 -1.27 19.97
C VAL A 9 -45.29 -1.73 18.73
N ILE A 10 -45.41 -0.94 17.67
CA ILE A 10 -44.61 -1.11 16.44
C ILE A 10 -43.23 -0.60 16.75
N ILE A 11 -42.31 -1.52 17.03
CA ILE A 11 -40.86 -1.23 17.08
C ILE A 11 -40.41 -1.06 15.64
N THR A 12 -40.35 0.17 15.18
CA THR A 12 -39.65 0.51 13.94
C THR A 12 -38.15 0.34 14.14
N LEU A 13 -37.63 -0.81 13.73
CA LEU A 13 -36.20 -0.99 13.59
C LEU A 13 -35.71 -0.01 12.50
N ALA A 14 -35.24 1.13 12.94
CA ALA A 14 -34.46 2.00 12.09
C ALA A 14 -33.16 1.25 11.71
N SER A 15 -33.25 0.53 10.58
CA SER A 15 -32.10 -0.04 9.92
C SER A 15 -31.22 1.14 9.52
N CYS A 16 -30.21 1.44 10.32
CA CYS A 16 -29.09 2.25 9.86
C CYS A 16 -28.50 1.51 8.66
N LYS A 17 -28.85 1.93 7.45
CA LYS A 17 -28.05 1.68 6.28
C LYS A 17 -26.71 2.37 6.60
N ALA A 18 -25.76 1.59 7.11
CA ALA A 18 -24.36 1.93 6.95
C ALA A 18 -24.19 2.13 5.45
N GLN A 19 -23.97 3.37 5.04
CA GLN A 19 -23.45 3.67 3.71
C GLN A 19 -22.14 2.87 3.65
N ASN A 20 -22.21 1.75 2.96
CA ASN A 20 -21.02 1.12 2.42
C ASN A 20 -20.42 2.20 1.50
N VAL A 21 -19.52 2.99 2.04
CA VAL A 21 -18.46 3.58 1.25
C VAL A 21 -17.96 2.40 0.43
N VAL A 22 -18.12 2.48 -0.86
CA VAL A 22 -17.56 1.53 -1.81
C VAL A 22 -16.05 1.68 -1.68
N THR A 23 -15.52 1.12 -0.60
CA THR A 23 -14.19 0.58 -0.61
C THR A 23 -14.32 -0.58 -1.58
N GLU A 24 -14.07 -0.34 -2.87
CA GLU A 24 -13.69 -1.44 -3.74
C GLU A 24 -12.58 -2.14 -2.96
N GLN A 25 -12.95 -3.23 -2.34
CA GLN A 25 -12.04 -4.17 -1.73
C GLN A 25 -11.23 -4.74 -2.90
N PHE A 26 -10.19 -3.98 -3.30
CA PHE A 26 -9.05 -4.67 -3.85
C PHE A 26 -8.64 -5.60 -2.73
N ALA A 27 -8.82 -6.89 -2.94
CA ALA A 27 -8.34 -7.90 -2.03
C ALA A 27 -6.85 -7.58 -1.88
N GLN A 28 -6.51 -6.86 -0.84
CA GLN A 28 -5.14 -6.60 -0.46
C GLN A 28 -4.63 -7.99 -0.15
N ASP A 29 -3.71 -8.46 -0.96
CA ASP A 29 -3.13 -9.78 -0.77
C ASP A 29 -2.60 -9.78 0.66
N GLU A 30 -3.17 -10.62 1.54
CA GLU A 30 -2.84 -10.62 2.98
C GLU A 30 -1.34 -10.83 3.21
N ASP A 31 -0.68 -11.39 2.20
CA ASP A 31 0.74 -11.64 2.19
C ASP A 31 1.58 -10.39 1.81
N ILE A 32 0.98 -9.30 1.35
CA ILE A 32 1.69 -8.06 0.97
C ILE A 32 1.43 -6.98 2.00
N VAL A 33 2.44 -6.65 2.79
CA VAL A 33 2.33 -5.70 3.89
C VAL A 33 3.19 -4.47 3.63
N LEU A 34 2.60 -3.28 3.63
CA LEU A 34 3.35 -2.03 3.62
C LEU A 34 4.03 -1.86 4.99
N ILE A 35 5.36 -1.86 5.02
CA ILE A 35 6.15 -1.79 6.25
C ILE A 35 6.83 -0.45 6.46
N ASP A 36 7.01 0.35 5.40
CA ASP A 36 7.56 1.71 5.48
C ASP A 36 7.18 2.53 4.26
N LYS A 37 7.09 3.84 4.42
CA LYS A 37 6.88 4.82 3.35
C LYS A 37 7.35 6.19 3.78
N ASP A 38 7.74 7.02 2.81
CA ASP A 38 8.02 8.44 3.04
C ASP A 38 7.85 9.23 1.73
N ASP A 39 7.59 10.52 1.84
CA ASP A 39 7.28 11.38 0.71
C ASP A 39 8.52 11.88 -0.06
N PHE A 40 9.74 11.61 0.44
CA PHE A 40 10.97 12.14 -0.15
C PHE A 40 12.09 11.10 -0.21
N SER A 41 12.14 10.33 -1.29
CA SER A 41 13.28 9.43 -1.56
C SER A 41 14.49 10.15 -2.14
N GLY A 42 14.30 11.30 -2.80
CA GLY A 42 15.31 11.94 -3.65
C GLY A 42 15.55 11.22 -4.98
N ILE A 43 14.74 10.20 -5.31
CA ILE A 43 14.78 9.46 -6.58
C ILE A 43 13.76 10.10 -7.52
N LEU A 44 14.25 10.69 -8.61
CA LEU A 44 13.43 11.54 -9.50
C LEU A 44 12.59 10.73 -10.50
N GLU A 45 13.01 9.51 -10.82
CA GLU A 45 12.34 8.66 -11.78
C GLU A 45 11.64 7.48 -11.09
N TYR A 46 10.61 6.97 -11.74
CA TYR A 46 9.97 5.74 -11.28
C TYR A 46 10.96 4.58 -11.31
N ASP A 47 11.08 3.89 -10.21
CA ASP A 47 11.91 2.69 -10.08
C ASP A 47 11.25 1.68 -9.15
N ASN A 48 11.48 0.39 -9.41
CA ASN A 48 11.08 -0.68 -8.52
C ASN A 48 12.21 -1.67 -8.34
N MET A 49 12.32 -2.23 -7.16
CA MET A 49 13.36 -3.20 -6.86
C MET A 49 12.89 -4.29 -5.91
N VAL A 50 13.37 -5.50 -6.15
CA VAL A 50 13.19 -6.65 -5.26
C VAL A 50 14.45 -6.81 -4.43
N VAL A 51 14.29 -6.80 -3.12
CA VAL A 51 15.36 -6.92 -2.15
C VAL A 51 15.18 -8.22 -1.37
N LYS A 52 16.18 -9.08 -1.42
CA LYS A 52 16.17 -10.42 -0.79
C LYS A 52 17.23 -10.57 0.31
N ASP A 53 17.88 -9.46 0.72
CA ASP A 53 18.89 -9.47 1.77
C ASP A 53 18.99 -8.13 2.51
N SER A 54 19.45 -8.21 3.75
CA SER A 54 19.61 -7.05 4.64
C SER A 54 20.63 -6.03 4.16
N LYS A 55 21.67 -6.45 3.42
CA LYS A 55 22.71 -5.56 2.91
C LYS A 55 22.14 -4.65 1.81
N SER A 56 21.35 -5.22 0.92
CA SER A 56 20.68 -4.47 -0.16
C SER A 56 19.65 -3.50 0.40
N LEU A 57 18.86 -3.90 1.41
CA LEU A 57 17.95 -2.99 2.09
C LEU A 57 18.69 -1.82 2.75
N LYS A 58 19.75 -2.10 3.50
CA LYS A 58 20.58 -1.06 4.12
C LYS A 58 21.20 -0.12 3.09
N ARG A 59 21.58 -0.62 1.91
CA ARG A 59 22.11 0.20 0.81
C ARG A 59 21.08 1.20 0.31
N PHE A 60 19.84 0.76 0.09
CA PHE A 60 18.75 1.64 -0.30
C PHE A 60 18.54 2.75 0.74
N TYR A 61 18.42 2.39 2.03
CA TYR A 61 18.26 3.39 3.10
C TYR A 61 19.46 4.33 3.23
N SER A 62 20.67 3.85 2.99
CA SER A 62 21.86 4.71 2.96
C SER A 62 21.79 5.72 1.82
N GLN A 63 21.18 5.37 0.69
CA GLN A 63 21.02 6.28 -0.44
C GLN A 63 19.99 7.38 -0.12
N ILE A 64 18.79 7.03 0.35
CA ILE A 64 17.75 8.01 0.63
C ILE A 64 18.06 8.88 1.85
N ASN A 65 18.92 8.41 2.75
CA ASN A 65 19.36 9.13 3.95
C ASN A 65 20.53 10.09 3.73
N LYS A 66 21.11 10.16 2.53
CA LYS A 66 22.29 11.03 2.28
C LYS A 66 22.09 12.48 2.67
N THR A 67 20.88 12.99 2.48
CA THR A 67 20.53 14.40 2.74
C THR A 67 19.62 14.58 3.97
N ARG A 68 19.34 13.51 4.70
CA ARG A 68 18.42 13.53 5.84
C ARG A 68 19.15 13.57 7.19
N LYS A 69 18.66 14.42 8.09
CA LYS A 69 19.10 14.49 9.50
C LYS A 69 17.91 14.76 10.42
N PRO A 70 17.43 13.79 11.21
CA PRO A 70 17.90 12.40 11.30
C PRO A 70 17.52 11.58 10.06
N GLY A 71 18.28 10.51 9.78
CA GLY A 71 17.94 9.54 8.75
C GLY A 71 16.77 8.64 9.17
N LEU A 72 16.09 8.07 8.17
CA LEU A 72 15.05 7.08 8.41
C LEU A 72 15.68 5.78 8.92
N PRO A 73 15.06 5.13 9.92
CA PRO A 73 15.50 3.82 10.39
C PRO A 73 15.28 2.75 9.31
N VAL A 74 16.17 1.79 9.24
CA VAL A 74 16.01 0.63 8.34
C VAL A 74 15.05 -0.35 8.98
N PRO A 75 13.96 -0.77 8.31
CA PRO A 75 13.06 -1.79 8.83
C PRO A 75 13.78 -3.11 9.10
N ILE A 76 13.35 -3.80 10.14
CA ILE A 76 13.83 -5.14 10.47
C ILE A 76 12.98 -6.16 9.71
N VAL A 77 13.62 -6.92 8.82
CA VAL A 77 12.97 -7.93 7.99
C VAL A 77 13.73 -9.26 8.13
N ASP A 78 12.99 -10.33 8.36
CA ASP A 78 13.52 -11.69 8.28
C ASP A 78 13.54 -12.13 6.81
N PHE A 79 14.72 -12.09 6.20
CA PHE A 79 14.93 -12.46 4.80
C PHE A 79 15.01 -13.97 4.57
N SER A 80 14.92 -14.79 5.61
CA SER A 80 14.74 -16.24 5.45
C SER A 80 13.32 -16.62 5.04
N GLU A 81 12.34 -15.80 5.44
CA GLU A 81 10.92 -16.02 5.18
C GLU A 81 10.32 -14.97 4.22
N ASN A 82 10.93 -13.78 4.12
CA ASN A 82 10.36 -12.67 3.40
C ASN A 82 11.34 -12.08 2.37
N MET A 83 10.79 -11.41 1.40
CA MET A 83 11.49 -10.44 0.55
C MET A 83 10.82 -9.08 0.67
N VAL A 84 11.48 -8.07 0.18
CA VAL A 84 10.99 -6.68 0.16
C VAL A 84 10.88 -6.20 -1.26
N ILE A 85 9.77 -5.54 -1.57
CA ILE A 85 9.55 -4.82 -2.82
C ILE A 85 9.54 -3.33 -2.48
N ILE A 86 10.44 -2.59 -3.11
CA ILE A 86 10.53 -1.13 -2.95
C ILE A 86 10.04 -0.49 -4.24
N ILE A 87 9.10 0.44 -4.11
CA ILE A 87 8.56 1.23 -5.21
C ILE A 87 8.93 2.70 -4.96
N CYS A 88 9.73 3.28 -5.85
CA CYS A 88 10.01 4.70 -5.90
C CYS A 88 9.14 5.31 -7.00
N MET A 89 8.29 6.25 -6.64
CA MET A 89 7.30 6.79 -7.57
C MET A 89 7.86 7.83 -8.54
N GLY A 90 9.10 8.31 -8.28
CA GLY A 90 9.64 9.47 -8.97
C GLY A 90 8.97 10.76 -8.53
N GLU A 91 9.04 11.77 -9.37
CA GLU A 91 8.38 13.06 -9.11
C GLU A 91 6.86 12.91 -9.22
N GLN A 92 6.14 13.27 -8.16
CA GLN A 92 4.69 13.24 -8.08
C GLN A 92 4.13 14.60 -7.67
N LYS A 93 2.98 14.96 -8.24
CA LYS A 93 2.14 16.05 -7.76
C LYS A 93 0.91 15.45 -7.10
N GLY A 94 0.57 15.97 -5.94
CA GLY A 94 -0.53 15.40 -5.15
C GLY A 94 -0.12 14.12 -4.41
N LYS A 95 -1.08 13.48 -3.79
CA LYS A 95 -0.85 12.28 -2.95
C LYS A 95 -1.57 11.08 -3.55
N LEU A 96 -0.85 10.36 -4.39
CA LEU A 96 -1.29 9.07 -4.90
C LEU A 96 -0.68 7.96 -4.02
N LEU A 97 -1.51 7.03 -3.60
CA LEU A 97 -1.10 5.87 -2.81
C LEU A 97 -1.03 4.65 -3.71
N PRO A 98 0.14 4.01 -3.85
CA PRO A 98 0.25 2.78 -4.58
C PRO A 98 -0.29 1.61 -3.75
N VAL A 99 -1.12 0.79 -4.36
CA VAL A 99 -1.55 -0.50 -3.85
C VAL A 99 -0.87 -1.56 -4.70
N LEU A 100 -0.02 -2.36 -4.06
CA LEU A 100 0.67 -3.48 -4.70
C LEU A 100 -0.17 -4.74 -4.51
N PHE A 101 -0.37 -5.50 -5.57
CA PHE A 101 -1.10 -6.77 -5.54
C PHE A 101 -0.51 -7.77 -6.52
N LYS A 102 -0.68 -9.06 -6.23
CA LYS A 102 -0.27 -10.15 -7.09
C LYS A 102 -1.36 -10.38 -8.14
N THR A 103 -0.97 -10.43 -9.42
CA THR A 103 -1.89 -10.66 -10.53
C THR A 103 -1.84 -12.08 -11.07
N GLU A 104 -0.62 -12.61 -11.19
CA GLU A 104 -0.40 -13.93 -11.77
C GLU A 104 0.74 -14.64 -11.03
N GLU A 105 0.64 -15.94 -10.96
CA GLU A 105 1.70 -16.79 -10.42
C GLU A 105 1.75 -18.11 -11.16
N SER A 106 2.94 -18.45 -11.65
CA SER A 106 3.27 -19.72 -12.28
C SER A 106 4.34 -20.47 -11.48
N ASP A 107 4.82 -21.59 -11.98
CA ASP A 107 5.92 -22.32 -11.33
C ASP A 107 7.24 -21.55 -11.34
N SER A 108 7.48 -20.70 -12.35
CA SER A 108 8.75 -19.98 -12.55
C SER A 108 8.67 -18.48 -12.31
N GLU A 109 7.49 -17.89 -12.33
CA GLU A 109 7.30 -16.46 -12.34
C GLU A 109 6.15 -16.03 -11.40
N ILE A 110 6.30 -14.85 -10.82
CA ILE A 110 5.26 -14.16 -10.06
C ILE A 110 5.16 -12.72 -10.55
N THR A 111 3.95 -12.29 -10.89
CA THR A 111 3.69 -10.95 -11.42
C THR A 111 2.96 -10.11 -10.39
N PHE A 112 3.53 -8.96 -10.10
CA PHE A 112 2.90 -7.92 -9.29
C PHE A 112 2.44 -6.77 -10.18
N ALA A 113 1.31 -6.17 -9.82
CA ALA A 113 0.83 -4.95 -10.43
C ALA A 113 0.67 -3.85 -9.36
N LEU A 114 0.79 -2.61 -9.82
CA LEU A 114 0.66 -1.43 -9.00
C LEU A 114 -0.56 -0.64 -9.46
N LYS A 115 -1.53 -0.42 -8.57
CA LYS A 115 -2.65 0.49 -8.81
C LYS A 115 -2.45 1.75 -7.99
N MET A 116 -2.68 2.90 -8.59
CA MET A 116 -2.65 4.19 -7.90
C MET A 116 -4.06 4.53 -7.40
N VAL A 117 -4.16 4.87 -6.13
CA VAL A 117 -5.41 5.28 -5.49
C VAL A 117 -5.23 6.71 -5.00
N GLU A 118 -6.19 7.57 -5.32
CA GLU A 118 -6.19 8.93 -4.78
C GLU A 118 -6.38 8.90 -3.26
N SER A 119 -5.49 9.62 -2.57
CA SER A 119 -5.69 9.83 -1.14
C SER A 119 -6.80 10.84 -0.93
N GLN A 120 -7.79 10.49 -0.10
CA GLN A 120 -8.88 11.41 0.27
C GLN A 120 -8.43 12.54 1.22
N GLU A 121 -7.13 12.66 1.48
CA GLU A 121 -6.58 13.71 2.36
C GLU A 121 -6.44 15.03 1.59
N ASN A 122 -7.31 15.98 1.91
CA ASN A 122 -7.28 17.41 1.61
C ASN A 122 -6.67 17.88 0.27
N GLU A 123 -7.49 18.47 -0.57
CA GLU A 123 -7.17 19.10 -1.87
C GLU A 123 -6.01 20.12 -1.82
N THR A 124 -5.67 20.63 -0.65
CA THR A 124 -4.61 21.65 -0.47
C THR A 124 -3.19 21.12 -0.72
N LEU A 125 -3.00 19.80 -0.76
CA LEU A 125 -1.69 19.18 -0.96
C LEU A 125 -1.38 18.86 -2.44
N SER A 126 -2.29 19.17 -3.36
CA SER A 126 -2.15 18.83 -4.78
C SER A 126 -1.02 19.57 -5.52
N GLU A 127 -0.48 20.65 -4.94
CA GLU A 127 0.60 21.44 -5.54
C GLU A 127 2.00 21.07 -5.05
N ILE A 128 2.09 20.23 -4.00
CA ILE A 128 3.39 19.85 -3.44
C ILE A 128 4.03 18.78 -4.33
N ILE A 129 5.23 19.08 -4.81
CA ILE A 129 6.06 18.09 -5.50
C ILE A 129 6.75 17.22 -4.47
N SER A 130 6.60 15.90 -4.62
CA SER A 130 7.22 14.90 -3.77
C SER A 130 7.89 13.80 -4.60
N HIS A 131 8.71 12.97 -3.95
CA HIS A 131 9.37 11.81 -4.56
C HIS A 131 9.15 10.61 -3.65
N PRO A 132 7.89 10.14 -3.51
CA PRO A 132 7.55 9.15 -2.50
C PRO A 132 8.13 7.78 -2.82
N PHE A 133 8.40 7.03 -1.76
CA PHE A 133 8.72 5.62 -1.87
C PHE A 133 7.89 4.80 -0.88
N TYR A 134 7.72 3.53 -1.23
CA TYR A 134 6.93 2.57 -0.48
C TYR A 134 7.69 1.26 -0.38
N VAL A 135 7.70 0.66 0.80
CA VAL A 135 8.41 -0.58 1.11
C VAL A 135 7.40 -1.64 1.52
N PHE A 136 7.22 -2.63 0.67
CA PHE A 136 6.31 -3.74 0.92
C PHE A 136 7.11 -4.99 1.30
N LYS A 137 6.61 -5.71 2.29
CA LYS A 137 7.10 -7.02 2.68
C LYS A 137 6.14 -8.09 2.13
N THR A 138 6.70 -9.16 1.57
CA THR A 138 5.94 -10.30 1.05
C THR A 138 6.76 -11.58 1.24
N PRO A 139 6.15 -12.78 1.26
CA PRO A 139 6.90 -14.03 1.35
C PRO A 139 8.01 -14.14 0.31
N VAL A 140 9.16 -14.68 0.72
CA VAL A 140 10.29 -14.89 -0.18
C VAL A 140 9.93 -15.93 -1.25
N THR A 141 10.37 -15.67 -2.48
CA THR A 141 10.21 -16.62 -3.58
C THR A 141 11.49 -16.79 -4.36
N HIS A 142 11.69 -17.99 -4.91
CA HIS A 142 12.75 -18.29 -5.87
C HIS A 142 12.34 -17.98 -7.33
N LYS A 143 11.05 -17.70 -7.54
CA LYS A 143 10.48 -17.33 -8.84
C LYS A 143 11.03 -15.99 -9.31
N SER A 144 11.02 -15.80 -10.62
CA SER A 144 11.28 -14.51 -11.25
C SER A 144 10.15 -13.54 -10.90
N VAL A 145 10.48 -12.35 -10.42
CA VAL A 145 9.49 -11.32 -10.08
C VAL A 145 9.36 -10.35 -11.23
N ILE A 146 8.15 -10.22 -11.75
CA ILE A 146 7.79 -9.32 -12.84
C ILE A 146 6.86 -8.25 -12.31
N PHE A 147 7.03 -7.01 -12.80
CA PHE A 147 6.14 -5.91 -12.50
C PHE A 147 5.38 -5.48 -13.74
N ASN A 148 4.06 -5.60 -13.69
CA ASN A 148 3.19 -5.00 -14.69
C ASN A 148 2.92 -3.55 -14.27
N LYS A 149 3.32 -2.60 -15.12
CA LYS A 149 2.98 -1.20 -14.97
C LYS A 149 1.51 -1.03 -15.33
N SER A 150 0.63 -1.36 -14.43
CA SER A 150 -0.79 -1.06 -14.54
C SER A 150 -0.95 0.44 -14.25
N MET A 151 -0.95 1.24 -15.29
CA MET A 151 -1.30 2.65 -15.20
C MET A 151 -2.80 2.79 -15.40
N HIS A 152 -3.40 3.59 -14.55
CA HIS A 152 -4.74 4.19 -14.53
C HIS A 152 -5.73 3.55 -13.59
#